data_5e91eb00ad88100b37c490da1070cff0
#
_entry.id   5e91eb00ad88100b37c490da1070cff0
#
_cell.length_a   1.000
_cell.length_b   1.000
_cell.length_c   1.000
_cell.angle_alpha   90.00
_cell.angle_beta   90.00
_cell.angle_gamma   90.00
#
_symmetry.space_group_name_H-M   'P 1'
#
loop_
_entity.id
_entity.type
_entity.pdbx_description
1 polymer ?
#
loop_
_entity_poly.entity_id
_entity_poly.type
_entity_poly.pdbx_seq_one_letter_code
_entity_poly.pdbx_strand_id
1 'polypeptide(L)'
;MIAQRIRYLKKSLSILEKELEKAPKGRLRGNKHGAGWQYYYRKDPKDGNGVYIKKSQMTLAKKIAQRDYDRKLLASFRKEYTLLTRLARVRASGEEEDVYSSMPKSFQPLIRPLVIPIETAVRDFLNTSYESNPFIIQEGYYTMKGRLMRSKSEMLIGDRLDAAHVPFLYEKPLLLPELGTVYPDFTIFDRKTRKEIYWEHFGLMDDRDYRNKALYRIECYAKAGYFIGDRLLVTFETSEMRLNTKYVDVLIRKFLV
;
A
#
# COMPACT_ATOMS: atom_id res chain seq x y z
N MET A 1 0.10 1.39 -4.14
CA MET A 1 0.42 1.33 -5.59
C MET A 1 0.81 2.71 -6.16
N ILE A 2 -0.02 3.75 -6.13
CA ILE A 2 0.30 5.10 -6.67
C ILE A 2 1.58 5.70 -6.07
N ALA A 3 1.71 5.74 -4.75
CA ALA A 3 2.88 6.31 -4.07
C ALA A 3 4.20 5.59 -4.42
N GLN A 4 4.15 4.27 -4.63
CA GLN A 4 5.30 3.48 -5.06
C GLN A 4 5.70 3.83 -6.50
N ARG A 5 4.71 4.01 -7.40
CA ARG A 5 4.96 4.42 -8.79
C ARG A 5 5.53 5.83 -8.87
N ILE A 6 5.02 6.78 -8.08
CA ILE A 6 5.56 8.14 -7.98
C ILE A 6 7.03 8.11 -7.54
N ARG A 7 7.38 7.31 -6.53
CA ARG A 7 8.79 7.17 -6.07
C ARG A 7 9.69 6.60 -7.15
N TYR A 8 9.24 5.57 -7.88
CA TYR A 8 9.95 5.00 -9.01
C TYR A 8 10.20 6.05 -10.10
N LEU A 9 9.16 6.76 -10.53
CA LEU A 9 9.26 7.80 -11.56
C LEU A 9 10.20 8.91 -11.15
N LYS A 10 10.12 9.41 -9.90
CA LYS A 10 11.01 10.45 -9.37
C LYS A 10 12.49 10.05 -9.46
N LYS A 11 12.80 8.80 -9.06
CA LYS A 11 14.16 8.26 -9.15
C LYS A 11 14.63 8.13 -10.60
N SER A 12 13.77 7.60 -11.48
CA SER A 12 14.08 7.40 -12.89
C SER A 12 14.29 8.72 -13.64
N LEU A 13 13.45 9.73 -13.36
CA LEU A 13 13.61 11.08 -13.92
C LEU A 13 14.97 11.67 -13.57
N SER A 14 15.39 11.60 -12.31
CA SER A 14 16.71 12.10 -11.87
C SER A 14 17.88 11.38 -12.56
N ILE A 15 17.77 10.07 -12.81
CA ILE A 15 18.79 9.31 -13.53
C ILE A 15 18.86 9.75 -14.99
N LEU A 16 17.70 9.82 -15.67
CA LEU A 16 17.61 10.20 -17.08
C LEU A 16 18.13 11.64 -17.32
N GLU A 17 17.82 12.57 -16.43
CA GLU A 17 18.31 13.94 -16.51
C GLU A 17 19.84 14.00 -16.45
N LYS A 18 20.47 13.31 -15.50
CA LYS A 18 21.94 13.23 -15.37
C LYS A 18 22.62 12.58 -16.57
N GLU A 19 22.02 11.54 -17.16
CA GLU A 19 22.58 10.89 -18.35
C GLU A 19 22.44 11.78 -19.58
N LEU A 20 21.35 12.52 -19.70
CA LEU A 20 21.12 13.46 -20.81
C LEU A 20 22.06 14.67 -20.77
N GLU A 21 22.48 15.13 -19.58
CA GLU A 21 23.47 16.20 -19.44
C GLU A 21 24.85 15.82 -20.05
N LYS A 22 25.22 14.53 -19.93
CA LYS A 22 26.50 14.00 -20.43
C LYS A 22 26.42 13.51 -21.87
N ALA A 23 25.22 13.48 -22.46
CA ALA A 23 25.00 12.87 -23.75
C ALA A 23 25.52 13.68 -24.91
N PRO A 24 26.04 13.05 -25.98
CA PRO A 24 26.64 13.75 -27.13
C PRO A 24 25.59 14.59 -27.88
N LYS A 25 26.04 15.74 -28.39
CA LYS A 25 25.23 16.61 -29.27
C LYS A 25 25.15 16.02 -30.68
N GLY A 26 24.30 16.60 -31.54
CA GLY A 26 24.14 16.22 -32.93
C GLY A 26 22.94 15.27 -33.16
N ARG A 27 22.81 14.74 -34.36
CA ARG A 27 21.72 13.84 -34.77
C ARG A 27 22.25 12.58 -35.42
N LEU A 28 21.57 11.47 -35.22
CA LEU A 28 21.85 10.21 -35.89
C LEU A 28 20.82 9.99 -37.00
N ARG A 29 21.32 9.64 -38.20
CA ARG A 29 20.49 9.19 -39.31
C ARG A 29 20.88 7.76 -39.64
N GLY A 30 19.88 6.86 -39.74
CA GLY A 30 20.07 5.48 -40.23
C GLY A 30 19.48 5.31 -41.59
N ASN A 31 20.24 4.72 -42.53
CA ASN A 31 19.77 4.34 -43.85
C ASN A 31 19.87 2.82 -43.99
N LYS A 32 18.86 2.20 -44.56
CA LYS A 32 18.88 0.76 -44.86
C LYS A 32 19.87 0.52 -46.00
N HIS A 33 20.76 -0.47 -45.83
CA HIS A 33 21.72 -0.86 -46.86
C HIS A 33 21.84 -2.38 -46.85
N GLY A 34 21.30 -3.02 -47.88
CA GLY A 34 21.17 -4.48 -47.94
C GLY A 34 20.36 -5.03 -46.77
N ALA A 35 20.90 -6.05 -46.12
CA ALA A 35 20.29 -6.64 -44.91
C ALA A 35 20.59 -5.87 -43.62
N GLY A 36 21.35 -4.76 -43.67
CA GLY A 36 21.80 -4.02 -42.48
C GLY A 36 21.44 -2.53 -42.52
N TRP A 37 22.05 -1.81 -41.57
CA TRP A 37 21.89 -0.36 -41.42
C TRP A 37 23.24 0.35 -41.49
N GLN A 38 23.30 1.48 -42.21
CA GLN A 38 24.38 2.43 -42.20
C GLN A 38 23.97 3.66 -41.40
N TYR A 39 24.89 4.17 -40.57
CA TYR A 39 24.61 5.29 -39.69
C TYR A 39 25.47 6.50 -40.11
N TYR A 40 24.85 7.68 -40.04
CA TYR A 40 25.46 8.97 -40.37
C TYR A 40 25.25 9.92 -39.21
N TYR A 41 26.34 10.61 -38.84
CA TYR A 41 26.33 11.63 -37.80
C TYR A 41 26.17 13.01 -38.43
N ARG A 42 25.24 13.78 -37.91
CA ARG A 42 24.99 15.18 -38.29
C ARG A 42 25.25 16.05 -37.10
N LYS A 43 26.29 16.88 -37.15
CA LYS A 43 26.66 17.81 -36.09
C LYS A 43 25.73 19.01 -36.06
N ASP A 44 25.38 19.53 -37.22
CA ASP A 44 24.47 20.66 -37.42
C ASP A 44 23.21 20.22 -38.14
N PRO A 45 22.00 20.78 -37.83
CA PRO A 45 20.79 20.56 -38.59
C PRO A 45 20.92 20.88 -40.10
N LYS A 46 21.80 21.82 -40.46
CA LYS A 46 22.09 22.22 -41.85
C LYS A 46 22.96 21.22 -42.59
N ASP A 47 23.63 20.29 -41.91
CA ASP A 47 24.42 19.22 -42.56
C ASP A 47 23.48 18.31 -43.38
N GLY A 48 23.54 18.37 -44.67
CA GLY A 48 22.64 17.64 -45.58
C GLY A 48 22.62 16.13 -45.34
N ASN A 49 23.70 15.43 -45.69
CA ASN A 49 23.80 13.96 -45.58
C ASN A 49 24.44 13.45 -44.31
N GLY A 50 25.21 14.28 -43.62
CA GLY A 50 26.01 13.90 -42.45
C GLY A 50 27.24 13.08 -42.77
N VAL A 51 28.06 12.76 -41.77
CA VAL A 51 29.29 11.98 -41.91
C VAL A 51 29.01 10.52 -41.58
N TYR A 52 29.45 9.60 -42.46
CA TYR A 52 29.31 8.17 -42.25
C TYR A 52 30.06 7.70 -41.00
N ILE A 53 29.39 6.92 -40.15
CA ILE A 53 29.96 6.35 -38.95
C ILE A 53 30.58 5.00 -39.25
N LYS A 54 31.92 4.92 -39.17
CA LYS A 54 32.66 3.66 -39.35
C LYS A 54 32.38 2.67 -38.23
N LYS A 55 32.59 1.36 -38.44
CA LYS A 55 32.42 0.31 -37.41
C LYS A 55 33.16 0.61 -36.14
N SER A 56 34.37 1.19 -36.21
CA SER A 56 35.18 1.63 -35.04
C SER A 56 34.54 2.77 -34.24
N GLN A 57 33.60 3.51 -34.81
CA GLN A 57 32.93 4.67 -34.19
C GLN A 57 31.50 4.38 -33.76
N MET A 58 31.06 3.12 -33.80
CA MET A 58 29.69 2.72 -33.45
C MET A 58 29.28 3.09 -32.02
N THR A 59 30.25 3.28 -31.12
CA THR A 59 29.98 3.76 -29.75
C THR A 59 29.31 5.15 -29.77
N LEU A 60 29.68 6.03 -30.70
CA LEU A 60 29.04 7.34 -30.84
C LEU A 60 27.57 7.18 -31.30
N ALA A 61 27.33 6.31 -32.30
CA ALA A 61 25.98 6.06 -32.80
C ALA A 61 25.07 5.52 -31.67
N LYS A 62 25.58 4.55 -30.89
CA LYS A 62 24.87 4.00 -29.74
C LYS A 62 24.52 5.07 -28.70
N LYS A 63 25.47 5.94 -28.33
CA LYS A 63 25.26 7.02 -27.38
C LYS A 63 24.22 8.04 -27.85
N ILE A 64 24.21 8.38 -29.15
CA ILE A 64 23.21 9.30 -29.70
C ILE A 64 21.82 8.65 -29.74
N ALA A 65 21.72 7.40 -30.17
CA ALA A 65 20.48 6.65 -30.19
C ALA A 65 19.91 6.51 -28.76
N GLN A 66 20.76 6.16 -27.78
CA GLN A 66 20.38 6.08 -26.36
C GLN A 66 19.85 7.43 -25.85
N ARG A 67 20.56 8.53 -26.13
CA ARG A 67 20.11 9.87 -25.77
C ARG A 67 18.72 10.18 -26.34
N ASP A 68 18.47 9.84 -27.58
CA ASP A 68 17.18 10.14 -28.23
C ASP A 68 16.05 9.28 -27.66
N TYR A 69 16.35 8.02 -27.29
CA TYR A 69 15.45 7.17 -26.51
C TYR A 69 15.18 7.78 -25.12
N ASP A 70 16.23 8.15 -24.39
CA ASP A 70 16.13 8.69 -23.01
C ASP A 70 15.31 9.99 -22.99
N ARG A 71 15.45 10.86 -24.00
CA ARG A 71 14.61 12.06 -24.16
C ARG A 71 13.13 11.76 -24.28
N LYS A 72 12.79 10.75 -25.09
CA LYS A 72 11.39 10.33 -25.25
C LYS A 72 10.85 9.71 -23.97
N LEU A 73 11.67 8.89 -23.32
CA LEU A 73 11.31 8.26 -22.05
C LEU A 73 11.12 9.30 -20.95
N LEU A 74 12.04 10.28 -20.86
CA LEU A 74 11.95 11.41 -19.91
C LEU A 74 10.63 12.17 -20.09
N ALA A 75 10.26 12.49 -21.33
CA ALA A 75 9.01 13.19 -21.62
C ALA A 75 7.76 12.37 -21.17
N SER A 76 7.77 11.08 -21.47
CA SER A 76 6.70 10.17 -21.05
C SER A 76 6.59 10.07 -19.53
N PHE A 77 7.72 9.87 -18.86
CA PHE A 77 7.77 9.78 -17.40
C PHE A 77 7.37 11.07 -16.67
N ARG A 78 7.77 12.23 -17.21
CA ARG A 78 7.34 13.54 -16.69
C ARG A 78 5.83 13.71 -16.75
N LYS A 79 5.21 13.32 -17.89
CA LYS A 79 3.75 13.39 -18.05
C LYS A 79 3.05 12.49 -17.02
N GLU A 80 3.48 11.23 -16.88
CA GLU A 80 2.91 10.29 -15.91
C GLU A 80 3.09 10.79 -14.46
N TYR A 81 4.31 11.24 -14.11
CA TYR A 81 4.63 11.77 -12.79
C TYR A 81 3.73 12.95 -12.40
N THR A 82 3.53 13.89 -13.32
CA THR A 82 2.67 15.05 -13.09
C THR A 82 1.22 14.64 -12.82
N LEU A 83 0.68 13.71 -13.63
CA LEU A 83 -0.69 13.21 -13.47
C LEU A 83 -0.87 12.47 -12.16
N LEU A 84 0.04 11.56 -11.82
CA LEU A 84 -0.03 10.79 -10.58
C LEU A 84 0.15 11.66 -9.34
N THR A 85 1.04 12.66 -9.39
CA THR A 85 1.24 13.61 -8.28
C THR A 85 0.00 14.47 -8.06
N ARG A 86 -0.64 14.94 -9.16
CA ARG A 86 -1.90 15.67 -9.07
C ARG A 86 -3.01 14.81 -8.47
N LEU A 87 -3.16 13.56 -8.95
CA LEU A 87 -4.14 12.62 -8.41
C LEU A 87 -3.90 12.33 -6.93
N ALA A 88 -2.64 12.09 -6.53
CA ALA A 88 -2.29 11.84 -5.14
C ALA A 88 -2.63 13.05 -4.24
N ARG A 89 -2.43 14.28 -4.74
CA ARG A 89 -2.78 15.51 -4.01
C ARG A 89 -4.29 15.65 -3.81
N VAL A 90 -5.08 15.46 -4.86
CA VAL A 90 -6.54 15.50 -4.78
C VAL A 90 -7.09 14.47 -3.80
N ARG A 91 -6.52 13.23 -3.83
CA ARG A 91 -6.92 12.19 -2.87
C ARG A 91 -6.52 12.50 -1.42
N ALA A 92 -5.41 13.21 -1.24
CA ALA A 92 -4.93 13.56 0.10
C ALA A 92 -5.62 14.80 0.67
N SER A 93 -6.26 15.64 -0.16
CA SER A 93 -6.96 16.85 0.31
C SER A 93 -8.23 16.53 1.09
N GLY A 94 -8.87 15.36 0.85
CA GLY A 94 -10.13 15.02 1.50
C GLY A 94 -11.31 15.95 1.10
N GLU A 95 -11.19 16.70 0.01
CA GLU A 95 -12.21 17.69 -0.42
C GLU A 95 -13.62 17.09 -0.50
N GLU A 96 -13.73 15.82 -0.89
CA GLU A 96 -15.03 15.12 -0.96
C GLU A 96 -15.67 14.88 0.42
N GLU A 97 -14.86 14.76 1.49
CA GLU A 97 -15.34 14.66 2.88
C GLU A 97 -15.75 16.03 3.43
N ASP A 98 -15.06 17.09 3.00
CA ASP A 98 -15.33 18.46 3.44
C ASP A 98 -16.64 18.99 2.87
N VAL A 99 -17.12 18.46 1.74
CA VAL A 99 -18.41 18.87 1.14
C VAL A 99 -19.54 18.79 2.16
N TYR A 100 -19.70 17.64 2.84
CA TYR A 100 -20.76 17.50 3.86
C TYR A 100 -20.52 18.40 5.05
N SER A 101 -19.30 18.51 5.54
CA SER A 101 -18.92 19.32 6.71
C SER A 101 -19.08 20.81 6.44
N SER A 102 -18.92 21.26 5.18
CA SER A 102 -19.09 22.66 4.75
C SER A 102 -20.55 23.07 4.59
N MET A 103 -21.49 22.13 4.54
CA MET A 103 -22.92 22.43 4.45
C MET A 103 -23.42 23.09 5.74
N PRO A 104 -24.39 23.99 5.66
CA PRO A 104 -25.03 24.57 6.83
C PRO A 104 -25.51 23.49 7.79
N LYS A 105 -25.29 23.66 9.09
CA LYS A 105 -25.67 22.68 10.13
C LYS A 105 -27.17 22.31 10.07
N SER A 106 -28.02 23.27 9.67
CA SER A 106 -29.45 23.04 9.48
C SER A 106 -29.79 22.11 8.32
N PHE A 107 -28.89 21.96 7.33
CA PHE A 107 -29.10 21.11 6.17
C PHE A 107 -28.53 19.71 6.36
N GLN A 108 -27.47 19.57 7.16
CA GLN A 108 -26.80 18.30 7.37
C GLN A 108 -27.74 17.15 7.75
N PRO A 109 -28.72 17.32 8.66
CA PRO A 109 -29.69 16.26 9.00
C PRO A 109 -30.61 15.82 7.85
N LEU A 110 -30.74 16.69 6.81
CA LEU A 110 -31.59 16.42 5.64
C LEU A 110 -30.84 15.72 4.51
N ILE A 111 -29.52 15.64 4.60
CA ILE A 111 -28.64 15.11 3.56
C ILE A 111 -28.32 13.66 3.85
N ARG A 112 -28.38 12.82 2.83
CA ARG A 112 -27.78 11.47 2.84
C ARG A 112 -26.43 11.55 2.10
N PRO A 113 -25.30 11.74 2.82
CA PRO A 113 -24.02 11.91 2.16
C PRO A 113 -23.60 10.61 1.49
N LEU A 114 -23.13 10.67 0.25
CA LEU A 114 -22.51 9.55 -0.45
C LEU A 114 -21.16 9.20 0.18
N VAL A 115 -20.42 10.21 0.62
CA VAL A 115 -19.16 10.07 1.34
C VAL A 115 -19.38 10.57 2.77
N ILE A 116 -19.36 9.62 3.73
CA ILE A 116 -19.47 9.92 5.15
C ILE A 116 -18.10 10.43 5.63
N PRO A 117 -18.01 11.55 6.38
CA PRO A 117 -16.74 12.00 6.96
C PRO A 117 -16.06 10.89 7.76
N ILE A 118 -14.73 10.79 7.65
CA ILE A 118 -13.98 9.67 8.23
C ILE A 118 -14.19 9.53 9.74
N GLU A 119 -14.27 10.63 10.46
CA GLU A 119 -14.48 10.61 11.92
C GLU A 119 -15.89 10.11 12.28
N THR A 120 -16.88 10.38 11.43
CA THR A 120 -18.23 9.81 11.59
C THR A 120 -18.20 8.31 11.35
N ALA A 121 -17.56 7.85 10.27
CA ALA A 121 -17.44 6.44 9.97
C ALA A 121 -16.69 5.66 11.08
N VAL A 122 -15.62 6.24 11.62
CA VAL A 122 -14.88 5.66 12.76
C VAL A 122 -15.76 5.59 14.02
N ARG A 123 -16.48 6.67 14.32
CA ARG A 123 -17.40 6.68 15.48
C ARG A 123 -18.50 5.64 15.31
N ASP A 124 -19.10 5.53 14.15
CA ASP A 124 -20.15 4.57 13.86
C ASP A 124 -19.62 3.13 13.95
N PHE A 125 -18.42 2.87 13.43
CA PHE A 125 -17.73 1.60 13.59
C PHE A 125 -17.50 1.26 15.08
N LEU A 126 -16.96 2.18 15.88
CA LEU A 126 -16.68 1.94 17.31
C LEU A 126 -17.95 1.77 18.13
N ASN A 127 -19.07 2.34 17.69
CA ASN A 127 -20.38 2.20 18.33
C ASN A 127 -21.19 1.01 17.79
N THR A 128 -20.61 0.18 16.91
CA THR A 128 -21.29 -1.02 16.40
C THR A 128 -21.61 -1.95 17.56
N SER A 129 -22.90 -2.24 17.76
CA SER A 129 -23.32 -3.27 18.69
C SER A 129 -23.15 -4.64 18.05
N TYR A 130 -22.58 -5.59 18.77
CA TYR A 130 -22.43 -6.98 18.32
C TYR A 130 -22.51 -7.93 19.50
N GLU A 131 -22.85 -9.18 19.21
CA GLU A 131 -22.87 -10.24 20.21
C GLU A 131 -21.43 -10.60 20.59
N SER A 132 -21.15 -10.57 21.88
CA SER A 132 -19.84 -10.95 22.41
C SER A 132 -19.54 -12.42 22.14
N ASN A 133 -18.27 -12.76 22.10
CA ASN A 133 -17.82 -14.15 22.04
C ASN A 133 -18.47 -14.95 23.19
N PRO A 134 -19.15 -16.08 22.90
CA PRO A 134 -19.85 -16.87 23.91
C PRO A 134 -18.92 -17.50 24.95
N PHE A 135 -17.62 -17.62 24.66
CA PHE A 135 -16.64 -18.10 25.61
C PHE A 135 -16.22 -16.98 26.56
N ILE A 136 -16.77 -16.99 27.77
CA ILE A 136 -16.48 -15.98 28.80
C ILE A 136 -15.00 -16.01 29.20
N ILE A 137 -14.39 -14.84 29.33
CA ILE A 137 -13.04 -14.71 29.88
C ILE A 137 -13.11 -14.85 31.39
N GLN A 138 -12.63 -15.98 31.93
CA GLN A 138 -12.58 -16.22 33.37
C GLN A 138 -11.37 -15.51 33.99
N GLU A 139 -10.21 -15.64 33.37
CA GLU A 139 -8.98 -14.94 33.73
C GLU A 139 -8.41 -14.27 32.49
N GLY A 140 -7.98 -13.00 32.60
CA GLY A 140 -7.49 -12.25 31.46
C GLY A 140 -6.58 -11.10 31.84
N TYR A 141 -6.22 -10.30 30.85
CA TYR A 141 -5.25 -9.22 30.97
C TYR A 141 -5.93 -7.90 30.61
N TYR A 142 -5.80 -6.90 31.49
CA TYR A 142 -6.35 -5.58 31.23
C TYR A 142 -5.38 -4.71 30.45
N THR A 143 -5.85 -4.13 29.33
CA THR A 143 -5.13 -3.09 28.61
C THR A 143 -5.01 -1.83 29.48
N MET A 144 -4.15 -0.89 29.07
CA MET A 144 -4.02 0.43 29.72
C MET A 144 -5.35 1.22 29.73
N LYS A 145 -6.25 0.96 28.78
CA LYS A 145 -7.60 1.55 28.74
C LYS A 145 -8.67 0.72 29.47
N GLY A 146 -8.27 -0.31 30.20
CA GLY A 146 -9.18 -1.13 31.01
C GLY A 146 -10.00 -2.14 30.23
N ARG A 147 -9.64 -2.48 28.98
CA ARG A 147 -10.30 -3.57 28.22
C ARG A 147 -9.73 -4.92 28.61
N LEU A 148 -10.59 -5.89 28.88
CA LEU A 148 -10.19 -7.25 29.21
C LEU A 148 -9.89 -8.05 27.94
N MET A 149 -8.71 -8.68 27.88
CA MET A 149 -8.23 -9.51 26.79
C MET A 149 -7.95 -10.93 27.27
N ARG A 150 -8.03 -11.95 26.40
CA ARG A 150 -7.80 -13.36 26.78
C ARG A 150 -6.34 -13.67 27.07
N SER A 151 -5.43 -13.03 26.38
CA SER A 151 -4.02 -13.31 26.51
C SER A 151 -3.19 -12.03 26.73
N LYS A 152 -1.99 -12.22 27.31
CA LYS A 152 -1.03 -11.13 27.46
C LYS A 152 -0.60 -10.56 26.11
N SER A 153 -0.48 -11.40 25.10
CA SER A 153 -0.08 -10.98 23.74
C SER A 153 -1.16 -10.13 23.08
N GLU A 154 -2.44 -10.49 23.23
CA GLU A 154 -3.56 -9.66 22.76
C GLU A 154 -3.62 -8.32 23.51
N MET A 155 -3.41 -8.32 24.83
CA MET A 155 -3.33 -7.07 25.61
C MET A 155 -2.24 -6.15 25.06
N LEU A 156 -1.04 -6.69 24.77
CA LEU A 156 0.07 -5.92 24.20
C LEU A 156 -0.25 -5.37 22.81
N ILE A 157 -0.91 -6.16 21.95
CA ILE A 157 -1.35 -5.72 20.62
C ILE A 157 -2.39 -4.60 20.77
N GLY A 158 -3.39 -4.79 21.62
CA GLY A 158 -4.43 -3.80 21.90
C GLY A 158 -3.87 -2.47 22.37
N ASP A 159 -2.93 -2.49 23.32
CA ASP A 159 -2.25 -1.28 23.81
C ASP A 159 -1.45 -0.57 22.69
N ARG A 160 -0.83 -1.33 21.76
CA ARG A 160 -0.13 -0.73 20.61
C ARG A 160 -1.07 -0.13 19.58
N LEU A 161 -2.22 -0.76 19.33
CA LEU A 161 -3.28 -0.21 18.47
C LEU A 161 -3.83 1.09 19.07
N ASP A 162 -4.10 1.11 20.37
CA ASP A 162 -4.56 2.31 21.08
C ASP A 162 -3.52 3.45 21.08
N ALA A 163 -2.26 3.14 21.30
CA ALA A 163 -1.17 4.12 21.26
C ALA A 163 -0.99 4.72 19.85
N ALA A 164 -1.30 3.96 18.81
CA ALA A 164 -1.27 4.42 17.43
C ALA A 164 -2.59 5.08 16.96
N HIS A 165 -3.57 5.25 17.85
CA HIS A 165 -4.91 5.78 17.54
C HIS A 165 -5.64 5.02 16.42
N VAL A 166 -5.37 3.72 16.31
CA VAL A 166 -6.03 2.83 15.35
C VAL A 166 -7.38 2.38 15.93
N PRO A 167 -8.51 2.65 15.27
CA PRO A 167 -9.82 2.22 15.75
C PRO A 167 -10.00 0.71 15.57
N PHE A 168 -10.35 0.03 16.65
CA PHE A 168 -10.58 -1.42 16.62
C PHE A 168 -11.68 -1.87 17.58
N LEU A 169 -12.26 -3.01 17.27
CA LEU A 169 -13.19 -3.78 18.11
C LEU A 169 -12.54 -5.13 18.44
N TYR A 170 -12.69 -5.57 19.67
CA TYR A 170 -12.14 -6.82 20.17
C TYR A 170 -13.18 -7.94 20.04
N GLU A 171 -12.80 -9.08 19.47
CA GLU A 171 -13.65 -10.26 19.26
C GLU A 171 -15.03 -9.92 18.61
N LYS A 172 -15.05 -9.00 17.65
CA LYS A 172 -16.26 -8.76 16.85
C LYS A 172 -16.51 -9.97 15.94
N PRO A 173 -17.75 -10.55 15.94
CA PRO A 173 -18.04 -11.73 15.13
C PRO A 173 -17.88 -11.46 13.62
N LEU A 174 -17.31 -12.44 12.94
CA LEU A 174 -17.16 -12.50 11.49
C LEU A 174 -17.68 -13.84 10.98
N LEU A 175 -18.53 -13.81 9.97
CA LEU A 175 -19.00 -15.02 9.31
C LEU A 175 -18.02 -15.43 8.20
N LEU A 176 -17.40 -16.59 8.37
CA LEU A 176 -16.60 -17.22 7.31
C LEU A 176 -17.40 -18.40 6.72
N PRO A 177 -17.50 -18.54 5.40
CA PRO A 177 -18.34 -19.56 4.76
C PRO A 177 -18.09 -21.00 5.23
N GLU A 178 -16.83 -21.36 5.49
CA GLU A 178 -16.44 -22.73 5.86
C GLU A 178 -16.39 -22.99 7.38
N LEU A 179 -16.24 -21.93 8.20
CA LEU A 179 -16.09 -22.03 9.65
C LEU A 179 -17.31 -21.54 10.42
N GLY A 180 -18.29 -20.95 9.74
CA GLY A 180 -19.36 -20.23 10.43
C GLY A 180 -18.87 -18.95 11.11
N THR A 181 -19.47 -18.63 12.26
CA THR A 181 -19.09 -17.44 13.02
C THR A 181 -17.75 -17.66 13.73
N VAL A 182 -16.78 -16.81 13.41
CA VAL A 182 -15.47 -16.73 14.09
C VAL A 182 -15.34 -15.38 14.80
N TYR A 183 -14.46 -15.29 15.77
CA TYR A 183 -14.18 -14.08 16.53
C TYR A 183 -12.71 -13.74 16.33
N PRO A 184 -12.37 -12.89 15.32
CA PRO A 184 -11.00 -12.38 15.18
C PRO A 184 -10.58 -11.64 16.44
N ASP A 185 -9.32 -11.76 16.86
CA ASP A 185 -8.85 -11.04 18.05
C ASP A 185 -9.12 -9.55 17.92
N PHE A 186 -8.83 -8.98 16.73
CA PHE A 186 -9.15 -7.58 16.46
C PHE A 186 -9.80 -7.41 15.09
N THR A 187 -10.89 -6.67 15.05
CA THR A 187 -11.46 -6.09 13.84
C THR A 187 -11.10 -4.61 13.82
N ILE A 188 -10.35 -4.19 12.83
CA ILE A 188 -9.75 -2.86 12.72
C ILE A 188 -10.41 -2.09 11.59
N PHE A 189 -10.76 -0.83 11.80
CA PHE A 189 -11.24 0.04 10.75
C PHE A 189 -10.06 0.75 10.06
N ASP A 190 -9.78 0.39 8.81
CA ASP A 190 -8.79 1.09 8.00
C ASP A 190 -9.34 2.43 7.49
N ARG A 191 -8.81 3.52 8.01
CA ARG A 191 -9.22 4.89 7.65
C ARG A 191 -8.98 5.22 6.18
N LYS A 192 -8.01 4.56 5.51
CA LYS A 192 -7.64 4.84 4.12
C LYS A 192 -8.57 4.17 3.12
N THR A 193 -8.92 2.91 3.36
CA THR A 193 -9.76 2.11 2.46
C THR A 193 -11.21 2.05 2.92
N ARG A 194 -11.52 2.48 4.15
CA ARG A 194 -12.81 2.38 4.83
C ARG A 194 -13.32 0.95 4.93
N LYS A 195 -12.41 -0.01 4.99
CA LYS A 195 -12.69 -1.43 5.11
C LYS A 195 -12.23 -1.96 6.45
N GLU A 196 -12.83 -3.07 6.87
CA GLU A 196 -12.36 -3.80 8.03
C GLU A 196 -11.14 -4.64 7.66
N ILE A 197 -10.12 -4.61 8.52
CA ILE A 197 -8.94 -5.46 8.51
C ILE A 197 -9.02 -6.31 9.78
N TYR A 198 -8.79 -7.60 9.65
CA TYR A 198 -8.80 -8.54 10.76
C TYR A 198 -7.38 -8.82 11.22
N TRP A 199 -7.17 -8.97 12.52
CA TRP A 199 -5.90 -9.38 13.08
C TRP A 199 -6.11 -10.59 13.97
N GLU A 200 -5.36 -11.63 13.72
CA GLU A 200 -5.31 -12.87 14.50
C GLU A 200 -3.93 -13.05 15.11
N HIS A 201 -3.88 -13.39 16.39
CA HIS A 201 -2.66 -13.77 17.08
C HIS A 201 -2.68 -15.25 17.43
N PHE A 202 -1.78 -16.03 16.87
CA PHE A 202 -1.67 -17.47 17.12
C PHE A 202 -0.57 -17.74 18.14
N GLY A 203 -0.96 -17.94 19.41
CA GLY A 203 -0.05 -17.98 20.56
C GLY A 203 0.54 -19.34 20.90
N LEU A 204 0.05 -20.44 20.33
CA LEU A 204 0.45 -21.81 20.69
C LEU A 204 0.94 -22.60 19.47
N MET A 205 1.82 -21.98 18.66
CA MET A 205 2.28 -22.59 17.40
C MET A 205 3.23 -23.81 17.61
N ASP A 206 3.67 -24.06 18.83
CA ASP A 206 4.35 -25.31 19.19
C ASP A 206 3.42 -26.50 19.20
N ASP A 207 2.17 -26.30 19.63
CA ASP A 207 1.16 -27.35 19.65
C ASP A 207 0.77 -27.70 18.22
N ARG A 208 0.86 -28.99 17.89
CA ARG A 208 0.61 -29.50 16.54
C ARG A 208 -0.84 -29.33 16.12
N ASP A 209 -1.77 -29.62 17.01
CA ASP A 209 -3.20 -29.61 16.69
C ASP A 209 -3.70 -28.16 16.60
N TYR A 210 -3.23 -27.31 17.49
CA TYR A 210 -3.48 -25.88 17.44
C TYR A 210 -2.94 -25.26 16.13
N ARG A 211 -1.70 -25.56 15.77
CA ARG A 211 -1.08 -25.09 14.55
C ARG A 211 -1.86 -25.51 13.30
N ASN A 212 -2.30 -26.77 13.22
CA ASN A 212 -3.11 -27.24 12.10
C ASN A 212 -4.45 -26.50 12.00
N LYS A 213 -5.11 -26.23 13.14
CA LYS A 213 -6.34 -25.42 13.19
C LYS A 213 -6.08 -23.97 12.78
N ALA A 214 -4.95 -23.36 13.21
CA ALA A 214 -4.56 -22.02 12.84
C ALA A 214 -4.32 -21.90 11.32
N LEU A 215 -3.60 -22.85 10.71
CA LEU A 215 -3.37 -22.87 9.26
C LEU A 215 -4.67 -23.03 8.48
N TYR A 216 -5.55 -23.93 8.91
CA TYR A 216 -6.87 -24.09 8.29
C TYR A 216 -7.73 -22.82 8.40
N ARG A 217 -7.69 -22.16 9.58
CA ARG A 217 -8.40 -20.89 9.79
C ARG A 217 -7.91 -19.80 8.84
N ILE A 218 -6.58 -19.68 8.64
CA ILE A 218 -5.98 -18.76 7.68
C ILE A 218 -6.44 -19.07 6.24
N GLU A 219 -6.50 -20.35 5.87
CA GLU A 219 -7.01 -20.77 4.56
C GLU A 219 -8.48 -20.36 4.37
N CYS A 220 -9.31 -20.51 5.39
CA CYS A 220 -10.72 -20.09 5.35
C CYS A 220 -10.86 -18.56 5.21
N TYR A 221 -10.01 -17.77 5.87
CA TYR A 221 -9.92 -16.33 5.62
C TYR A 221 -9.60 -16.01 4.16
N ALA A 222 -8.59 -16.68 3.59
CA ALA A 222 -8.20 -16.47 2.20
C ALA A 222 -9.31 -16.84 1.21
N LYS A 223 -10.05 -17.95 1.44
CA LYS A 223 -11.22 -18.34 0.64
C LYS A 223 -12.35 -17.32 0.72
N ALA A 224 -12.50 -16.65 1.86
CA ALA A 224 -13.44 -15.55 2.05
C ALA A 224 -12.96 -14.21 1.47
N GLY A 225 -11.76 -14.16 0.84
CA GLY A 225 -11.19 -12.97 0.24
C GLY A 225 -10.38 -12.10 1.21
N TYR A 226 -10.03 -12.60 2.39
CA TYR A 226 -9.21 -11.90 3.38
C TYR A 226 -7.78 -12.46 3.36
N PHE A 227 -6.90 -11.85 2.58
CA PHE A 227 -5.52 -12.31 2.39
C PHE A 227 -4.58 -11.69 3.40
N ILE A 228 -3.54 -12.46 3.83
CA ILE A 228 -2.48 -11.95 4.70
C ILE A 228 -1.76 -10.78 4.01
N GLY A 229 -1.62 -9.68 4.73
CA GLY A 229 -0.99 -8.45 4.23
C GLY A 229 -1.87 -7.54 3.40
N ASP A 230 -3.17 -7.87 3.27
CA ASP A 230 -4.21 -7.01 2.72
C ASP A 230 -5.29 -6.77 3.79
N ARG A 231 -6.23 -7.69 3.96
CA ARG A 231 -7.32 -7.58 4.94
C ARG A 231 -7.18 -8.52 6.14
N LEU A 232 -6.11 -9.28 6.22
CA LEU A 232 -5.76 -10.12 7.36
C LEU A 232 -4.32 -9.82 7.79
N LEU A 233 -4.13 -9.47 9.05
CA LEU A 233 -2.85 -9.43 9.73
C LEU A 233 -2.74 -10.63 10.65
N VAL A 234 -1.57 -11.24 10.69
CA VAL A 234 -1.31 -12.39 11.56
C VAL A 234 -0.02 -12.20 12.33
N THR A 235 -0.04 -12.60 13.58
CA THR A 235 1.15 -12.71 14.42
C THR A 235 1.18 -14.08 15.06
N PHE A 236 2.39 -14.59 15.29
CA PHE A 236 2.61 -15.94 15.81
C PHE A 236 3.48 -15.89 17.05
N GLU A 237 3.27 -16.83 17.95
CA GLU A 237 4.08 -17.02 19.14
C GLU A 237 4.30 -18.53 19.39
N THR A 238 5.47 -18.85 19.91
CA THR A 238 5.85 -20.18 20.39
C THR A 238 6.40 -20.04 21.81
N SER A 239 6.67 -21.17 22.48
CA SER A 239 7.35 -21.16 23.79
C SER A 239 8.71 -20.48 23.74
N GLU A 240 9.44 -20.63 22.62
CA GLU A 240 10.78 -20.06 22.41
C GLU A 240 10.73 -18.66 21.78
N MET A 241 9.76 -18.41 20.91
CA MET A 241 9.61 -17.13 20.19
C MET A 241 8.38 -16.36 20.67
N ARG A 242 8.59 -15.47 21.64
CA ARG A 242 7.54 -14.62 22.20
C ARG A 242 7.18 -13.46 21.28
N LEU A 243 5.98 -12.93 21.45
CA LEU A 243 5.50 -11.76 20.70
C LEU A 243 6.50 -10.59 20.80
N ASN A 244 6.97 -10.14 19.64
CA ASN A 244 7.85 -8.98 19.55
C ASN A 244 7.02 -7.72 19.30
N THR A 245 6.87 -6.87 20.31
CA THR A 245 6.10 -5.63 20.21
C THR A 245 6.67 -4.64 19.19
N LYS A 246 7.98 -4.65 18.93
CA LYS A 246 8.57 -3.84 17.83
C LYS A 246 8.09 -4.31 16.46
N TYR A 247 7.86 -5.61 16.30
CA TYR A 247 7.28 -6.16 15.07
C TYR A 247 5.81 -5.77 14.93
N VAL A 248 5.05 -5.78 16.02
CA VAL A 248 3.67 -5.24 16.07
C VAL A 248 3.65 -3.78 15.60
N ASP A 249 4.55 -2.93 16.10
CA ASP A 249 4.67 -1.54 15.68
C ASP A 249 5.01 -1.37 14.19
N VAL A 250 5.79 -2.31 13.61
CA VAL A 250 6.08 -2.33 12.17
C VAL A 250 4.84 -2.66 11.36
N LEU A 251 4.04 -3.64 11.78
CA LEU A 251 2.79 -4.02 11.14
C LEU A 251 1.79 -2.85 11.17
N ILE A 252 1.60 -2.23 12.33
CA ILE A 252 0.72 -1.07 12.50
C ILE A 252 1.13 0.06 11.53
N ARG A 253 2.39 0.47 11.54
CA ARG A 253 2.88 1.54 10.66
C ARG A 253 2.77 1.23 9.17
N LYS A 254 2.91 -0.04 8.80
CA LYS A 254 2.89 -0.44 7.39
C LYS A 254 1.48 -0.57 6.83
N PHE A 255 0.56 -1.11 7.61
CA PHE A 255 -0.75 -1.52 7.14
C PHE A 255 -1.90 -0.64 7.63
N LEU A 256 -1.75 0.05 8.78
CA LEU A 256 -2.86 0.71 9.45
C LEU A 256 -2.68 2.25 9.59
N VAL A 257 -1.46 2.75 9.51
CA VAL A 257 -1.09 4.17 9.56
C VAL A 257 -0.33 4.57 8.30
#